data_2095b151aaba100b57eda22a76795ac6
#
_entry.id   2095b151aaba100b57eda22a76795ac6
#
_cell.length_a   1.000
_cell.length_b   1.000
_cell.length_c   1.000
_cell.angle_alpha   90.00
_cell.angle_beta   90.00
_cell.angle_gamma   90.00
#
_symmetry.space_group_name_H-M   'P 1'
#
loop_
_entity.id
_entity.type
_entity.pdbx_description
1 polymer ?
#
loop_
_entity_poly.entity_id
_entity_poly.type
_entity_poly.pdbx_seq_one_letter_code
_entity_poly.pdbx_strand_id
1 'polypeptide(L)'
;DHLMNLIGELVLAKNRLIKINDDVEERYEGEEFLEELNQVVSIVSLVTTDLQIAVMKTRMLPVGKVFNKFPRMIRDLTRELNKKIELEISGEDTELDKSIVEEIGDPLVHIIRNSCDHGIEMPSVRLAAGKEEIGIITLKAYNEGNQIVIQIDDDGKGLDPVMLKNKSLEKGIITEKEADTMSDKEAFALIFKPGFSTAAAVTNVSGRGVGMDVVKTNIEKLNGIIDIESQVGVGTSMKLKIPLTLAIIQALLVGVQEEYYAIPLASVLETVRISKDEIYTVESRSVMRLREDILFLMAVNMLMSLFWDLVRKN
;
A
#
# COMPACT_ATOMS: atom_id res chain seq x y z
N ASP A 1 -17.24 12.24 -12.15
CA ASP A 1 -16.95 12.68 -10.75
C ASP A 1 -18.21 12.93 -9.91
N HIS A 2 -19.25 13.62 -10.45
CA HIS A 2 -20.50 13.87 -9.70
C HIS A 2 -21.21 12.57 -9.27
N LEU A 3 -21.29 11.56 -10.14
CA LEU A 3 -21.90 10.27 -9.83
C LEU A 3 -21.13 9.53 -8.73
N MET A 4 -19.80 9.64 -8.72
CA MET A 4 -18.96 9.04 -7.67
C MET A 4 -19.18 9.70 -6.31
N ASN A 5 -19.37 11.02 -6.28
CA ASN A 5 -19.72 11.73 -5.04
C ASN A 5 -21.08 11.27 -4.49
N LEU A 6 -22.08 11.13 -5.35
CA LEU A 6 -23.41 10.62 -4.95
C LEU A 6 -23.33 9.18 -4.41
N ILE A 7 -22.52 8.32 -5.02
CA ILE A 7 -22.28 6.96 -4.47
C ILE A 7 -21.58 7.04 -3.11
N GLY A 8 -20.60 7.92 -2.94
CA GLY A 8 -19.95 8.15 -1.65
C GLY A 8 -20.95 8.56 -0.56
N GLU A 9 -21.84 9.52 -0.85
CA GLU A 9 -22.91 9.95 0.07
C GLU A 9 -23.87 8.80 0.37
N LEU A 10 -24.25 8.00 -0.62
CA LEU A 10 -25.13 6.85 -0.44
C LEU A 10 -24.49 5.79 0.48
N VAL A 11 -23.21 5.51 0.30
CA VAL A 11 -22.47 4.57 1.17
C VAL A 11 -22.38 5.09 2.61
N LEU A 12 -22.12 6.39 2.79
CA LEU A 12 -22.12 6.99 4.13
C LEU A 12 -23.51 6.91 4.80
N ALA A 13 -24.58 7.21 4.05
CA ALA A 13 -25.96 7.08 4.53
C ALA A 13 -26.29 5.62 4.91
N LYS A 14 -25.90 4.65 4.07
CA LYS A 14 -26.04 3.22 4.37
C LYS A 14 -25.31 2.83 5.67
N ASN A 15 -24.06 3.25 5.85
CA ASN A 15 -23.30 2.91 7.06
C ASN A 15 -23.92 3.51 8.32
N ARG A 16 -24.46 4.74 8.20
CA ARG A 16 -25.20 5.37 9.28
C ARG A 16 -26.50 4.62 9.60
N LEU A 17 -27.21 4.14 8.57
CA LEU A 17 -28.44 3.35 8.74
C LEU A 17 -28.14 2.05 9.49
N ILE A 18 -27.08 1.33 9.09
CA ILE A 18 -26.65 0.10 9.78
C ILE A 18 -26.37 0.39 11.26
N LYS A 19 -25.60 1.44 11.56
CA LYS A 19 -25.29 1.80 12.95
C LYS A 19 -26.55 2.13 13.78
N ILE A 20 -27.50 2.88 13.20
CA ILE A 20 -28.78 3.19 13.87
C ILE A 20 -29.57 1.90 14.10
N ASN A 21 -29.55 0.97 13.15
CA ASN A 21 -30.21 -0.33 13.28
C ASN A 21 -29.61 -1.14 14.44
N ASP A 22 -28.28 -1.21 14.55
CA ASP A 22 -27.58 -1.89 15.64
C ASP A 22 -27.94 -1.26 17.00
N ASP A 23 -27.95 0.08 17.09
CA ASP A 23 -28.34 0.83 18.30
C ASP A 23 -29.82 0.58 18.69
N VAL A 24 -30.71 0.39 17.71
CA VAL A 24 -32.15 0.07 17.94
C VAL A 24 -32.29 -1.37 18.38
N GLU A 25 -31.59 -2.32 17.78
CA GLU A 25 -31.59 -3.74 18.16
C GLU A 25 -31.14 -3.92 19.61
N GLU A 26 -30.06 -3.22 20.03
CA GLU A 26 -29.60 -3.26 21.43
C GLU A 26 -30.62 -2.72 22.43
N ARG A 27 -31.43 -1.69 22.05
CA ARG A 27 -32.41 -1.05 22.95
C ARG A 27 -33.75 -1.77 23.03
N TYR A 28 -34.14 -2.45 21.97
CA TYR A 28 -35.48 -3.02 21.81
C TYR A 28 -35.41 -4.55 21.56
N GLU A 29 -34.44 -5.23 22.16
CA GLU A 29 -34.20 -6.66 22.02
C GLU A 29 -35.49 -7.47 22.26
N GLY A 30 -35.85 -8.34 21.30
CA GLY A 30 -37.01 -9.23 21.37
C GLY A 30 -38.30 -8.66 20.75
N GLU A 31 -38.30 -7.47 20.20
CA GLU A 31 -39.45 -6.92 19.48
C GLU A 31 -39.55 -7.49 18.04
N GLU A 32 -40.73 -7.95 17.65
CA GLU A 32 -40.98 -8.63 16.36
C GLU A 32 -40.63 -7.76 15.12
N PHE A 33 -40.81 -6.42 15.24
CA PHE A 33 -40.50 -5.50 14.14
C PHE A 33 -39.01 -5.41 13.81
N LEU A 34 -38.11 -5.84 14.71
CA LEU A 34 -36.67 -5.80 14.47
C LEU A 34 -36.24 -6.78 13.36
N GLU A 35 -36.91 -7.92 13.24
CA GLU A 35 -36.64 -8.87 12.16
C GLU A 35 -36.91 -8.24 10.79
N GLU A 36 -38.05 -7.54 10.67
CA GLU A 36 -38.41 -6.83 9.43
C GLU A 36 -37.44 -5.68 9.14
N LEU A 37 -37.10 -4.89 10.17
CA LEU A 37 -36.13 -3.80 10.04
C LEU A 37 -34.76 -4.31 9.59
N ASN A 38 -34.23 -5.35 10.22
CA ASN A 38 -32.95 -5.97 9.86
C ASN A 38 -32.96 -6.49 8.41
N GLN A 39 -34.07 -7.07 7.98
CA GLN A 39 -34.22 -7.55 6.60
C GLN A 39 -34.18 -6.38 5.61
N VAL A 40 -34.90 -5.29 5.88
CA VAL A 40 -34.89 -4.09 5.01
C VAL A 40 -33.52 -3.44 4.96
N VAL A 41 -32.85 -3.28 6.10
CA VAL A 41 -31.48 -2.72 6.17
C VAL A 41 -30.50 -3.59 5.39
N SER A 42 -30.62 -4.91 5.47
CA SER A 42 -29.80 -5.86 4.72
C SER A 42 -30.01 -5.73 3.20
N ILE A 43 -31.25 -5.59 2.76
CA ILE A 43 -31.60 -5.39 1.34
C ILE A 43 -31.02 -4.05 0.85
N VAL A 44 -31.22 -2.96 1.60
CA VAL A 44 -30.67 -1.64 1.26
C VAL A 44 -29.14 -1.70 1.15
N SER A 45 -28.49 -2.40 2.08
CA SER A 45 -27.04 -2.59 2.07
C SER A 45 -26.56 -3.33 0.83
N LEU A 46 -27.25 -4.41 0.45
CA LEU A 46 -26.95 -5.21 -0.75
C LEU A 46 -27.10 -4.37 -2.02
N VAL A 47 -28.27 -3.74 -2.20
CA VAL A 47 -28.57 -2.92 -3.39
C VAL A 47 -27.59 -1.74 -3.51
N THR A 48 -27.22 -1.11 -2.39
CA THR A 48 -26.23 -0.02 -2.40
C THR A 48 -24.86 -0.53 -2.87
N THR A 49 -24.45 -1.71 -2.40
CA THR A 49 -23.18 -2.33 -2.81
C THR A 49 -23.18 -2.69 -4.30
N ASP A 50 -24.27 -3.28 -4.80
CA ASP A 50 -24.42 -3.62 -6.22
C ASP A 50 -24.39 -2.36 -7.10
N LEU A 51 -25.08 -1.32 -6.67
CA LEU A 51 -25.08 -0.03 -7.37
C LEU A 51 -23.68 0.60 -7.41
N GLN A 52 -22.96 0.55 -6.28
CA GLN A 52 -21.57 1.01 -6.20
C GLN A 52 -20.70 0.28 -7.23
N ILE A 53 -20.76 -1.05 -7.26
CA ILE A 53 -20.01 -1.86 -8.22
C ILE A 53 -20.38 -1.54 -9.66
N ALA A 54 -21.68 -1.40 -9.96
CA ALA A 54 -22.17 -1.07 -11.30
C ALA A 54 -21.65 0.30 -11.78
N VAL A 55 -21.69 1.30 -10.90
CA VAL A 55 -21.17 2.63 -11.23
C VAL A 55 -19.66 2.64 -11.42
N MET A 56 -18.93 1.90 -10.58
CA MET A 56 -17.48 1.78 -10.72
C MET A 56 -17.09 1.11 -12.04
N LYS A 57 -17.81 0.07 -12.48
CA LYS A 57 -17.58 -0.59 -13.77
C LYS A 57 -17.69 0.38 -14.96
N THR A 58 -18.53 1.40 -14.89
CA THR A 58 -18.65 2.40 -15.98
C THR A 58 -17.40 3.27 -16.15
N ARG A 59 -16.51 3.26 -15.15
CA ARG A 59 -15.31 4.08 -15.08
C ARG A 59 -14.02 3.28 -15.25
N MET A 60 -14.14 1.96 -15.36
CA MET A 60 -12.98 1.08 -15.50
C MET A 60 -12.35 1.17 -16.88
N LEU A 61 -11.04 1.04 -16.94
CA LEU A 61 -10.23 1.05 -18.15
C LEU A 61 -9.26 -0.13 -18.12
N PRO A 62 -9.00 -0.77 -19.28
CA PRO A 62 -8.00 -1.83 -19.36
C PRO A 62 -6.61 -1.34 -18.94
N VAL A 63 -5.91 -2.12 -18.12
CA VAL A 63 -4.56 -1.83 -17.65
C VAL A 63 -3.54 -1.83 -18.81
N GLY A 64 -3.87 -2.45 -19.92
CA GLY A 64 -3.09 -2.41 -21.15
C GLY A 64 -2.74 -1.00 -21.60
N LYS A 65 -3.57 0.01 -21.29
CA LYS A 65 -3.23 1.42 -21.54
C LYS A 65 -1.93 1.86 -20.86
N VAL A 66 -1.64 1.30 -19.69
CA VAL A 66 -0.39 1.56 -18.96
C VAL A 66 0.72 0.64 -19.45
N PHE A 67 0.41 -0.65 -19.67
CA PHE A 67 1.39 -1.67 -20.03
C PHE A 67 2.03 -1.43 -21.40
N ASN A 68 1.30 -0.89 -22.34
CA ASN A 68 1.76 -0.63 -23.72
C ASN A 68 3.00 0.28 -23.84
N LYS A 69 3.35 1.03 -22.80
CA LYS A 69 4.57 1.86 -22.81
C LYS A 69 5.85 1.10 -22.42
N PHE A 70 5.74 -0.04 -21.73
CA PHE A 70 6.89 -0.74 -21.17
C PHE A 70 7.75 -1.46 -22.21
N PRO A 71 7.24 -2.07 -23.30
CA PRO A 71 8.08 -2.69 -24.32
C PRO A 71 9.11 -1.73 -24.92
N ARG A 72 8.70 -0.47 -25.18
CA ARG A 72 9.63 0.55 -25.67
C ARG A 72 10.65 0.94 -24.59
N MET A 73 10.20 1.17 -23.37
CA MET A 73 11.06 1.55 -22.25
C MET A 73 12.12 0.49 -21.98
N ILE A 74 11.75 -0.79 -21.94
CA ILE A 74 12.71 -1.90 -21.72
C ILE A 74 13.71 -1.99 -22.86
N ARG A 75 13.29 -1.82 -24.10
CA ARG A 75 14.20 -1.81 -25.25
C ARG A 75 15.24 -0.68 -25.15
N ASP A 76 14.84 0.48 -24.68
CA ASP A 76 15.76 1.60 -24.48
C ASP A 76 16.72 1.31 -23.32
N LEU A 77 16.22 0.77 -22.19
CA LEU A 77 17.03 0.38 -21.04
C LEU A 77 18.02 -0.76 -21.36
N THR A 78 17.62 -1.77 -22.13
CA THR A 78 18.52 -2.87 -22.54
C THR A 78 19.73 -2.36 -23.30
N ARG A 79 19.55 -1.34 -24.14
CA ARG A 79 20.65 -0.70 -24.86
C ARG A 79 21.54 0.13 -23.94
N GLU A 80 20.94 0.92 -23.08
CA GLU A 80 21.65 1.78 -22.12
C GLU A 80 22.49 0.95 -21.14
N LEU A 81 21.92 -0.15 -20.62
CA LEU A 81 22.55 -1.00 -19.61
C LEU A 81 23.44 -2.10 -20.21
N ASN A 82 23.50 -2.26 -21.55
CA ASN A 82 24.19 -3.37 -22.24
C ASN A 82 23.75 -4.76 -21.73
N LYS A 83 22.45 -4.91 -21.39
CA LYS A 83 21.84 -6.16 -20.93
C LYS A 83 20.92 -6.73 -22.01
N LYS A 84 20.64 -8.02 -21.94
CA LYS A 84 19.64 -8.70 -22.78
C LYS A 84 18.42 -9.00 -21.90
N ILE A 85 17.30 -8.32 -22.14
CA ILE A 85 16.09 -8.45 -21.34
C ILE A 85 14.90 -8.57 -22.28
N GLU A 86 14.04 -9.54 -21.99
CA GLU A 86 12.74 -9.74 -22.64
C GLU A 86 11.61 -9.43 -21.67
N LEU A 87 10.54 -8.82 -22.17
CA LEU A 87 9.35 -8.50 -21.40
C LEU A 87 8.19 -9.35 -21.87
N GLU A 88 7.63 -10.12 -20.95
CA GLU A 88 6.38 -10.84 -21.13
C GLU A 88 5.24 -10.09 -20.46
N ILE A 89 4.12 -9.87 -21.18
CA ILE A 89 2.95 -9.18 -20.65
C ILE A 89 1.75 -10.10 -20.76
N SER A 90 0.94 -10.11 -19.70
CA SER A 90 -0.34 -10.82 -19.68
C SER A 90 -1.38 -10.12 -18.80
N GLY A 91 -2.67 -10.35 -19.11
CA GLY A 91 -3.77 -9.74 -18.37
C GLY A 91 -4.01 -8.27 -18.69
N GLU A 92 -3.65 -7.82 -19.89
CA GLU A 92 -3.84 -6.43 -20.37
C GLU A 92 -5.29 -5.99 -20.39
N ASP A 93 -6.23 -6.95 -20.50
CA ASP A 93 -7.68 -6.72 -20.47
C ASP A 93 -8.23 -6.51 -19.06
N THR A 94 -7.41 -6.69 -18.01
CA THR A 94 -7.82 -6.46 -16.63
C THR A 94 -8.21 -5.01 -16.45
N GLU A 95 -9.41 -4.79 -15.93
CA GLU A 95 -9.98 -3.45 -15.79
C GLU A 95 -9.64 -2.83 -14.43
N LEU A 96 -9.21 -1.57 -14.46
CA LEU A 96 -8.85 -0.73 -13.31
C LEU A 96 -9.63 0.58 -13.34
N ASP A 97 -9.94 1.15 -12.18
CA ASP A 97 -10.49 2.50 -12.13
C ASP A 97 -9.56 3.50 -12.84
N LYS A 98 -10.15 4.44 -13.55
CA LYS A 98 -9.43 5.46 -14.33
C LYS A 98 -8.38 6.20 -13.48
N SER A 99 -8.69 6.56 -12.24
CA SER A 99 -7.74 7.26 -11.36
C SER A 99 -6.53 6.39 -11.03
N ILE A 100 -6.73 5.09 -10.82
CA ILE A 100 -5.64 4.15 -10.59
C ILE A 100 -4.77 4.01 -11.84
N VAL A 101 -5.39 3.90 -13.03
CA VAL A 101 -4.67 3.82 -14.32
C VAL A 101 -3.78 5.05 -14.54
N GLU A 102 -4.24 6.23 -14.13
CA GLU A 102 -3.48 7.49 -14.25
C GLU A 102 -2.27 7.53 -13.28
N GLU A 103 -2.40 6.99 -12.08
CA GLU A 103 -1.38 7.09 -11.03
C GLU A 103 -0.42 5.90 -10.94
N ILE A 104 -0.86 4.68 -11.34
CA ILE A 104 -0.05 3.45 -11.19
C ILE A 104 1.16 3.43 -12.13
N GLY A 105 1.13 4.23 -13.19
CA GLY A 105 2.14 4.22 -14.23
C GLY A 105 3.55 4.52 -13.73
N ASP A 106 3.72 5.51 -12.88
CA ASP A 106 5.02 5.93 -12.36
C ASP A 106 5.63 4.91 -11.38
N PRO A 107 4.88 4.35 -10.41
CA PRO A 107 5.32 3.21 -9.63
C PRO A 107 5.82 2.04 -10.48
N LEU A 108 5.07 1.63 -11.50
CA LEU A 108 5.46 0.52 -12.36
C LEU A 108 6.74 0.81 -13.16
N VAL A 109 6.88 2.03 -13.71
CA VAL A 109 8.13 2.47 -14.37
C VAL A 109 9.32 2.30 -13.46
N HIS A 110 9.18 2.70 -12.19
CA HIS A 110 10.28 2.63 -11.24
C HIS A 110 10.64 1.19 -10.85
N ILE A 111 9.65 0.33 -10.60
CA ILE A 111 9.86 -1.08 -10.29
C ILE A 111 10.54 -1.78 -11.47
N ILE A 112 10.00 -1.64 -12.68
CA ILE A 112 10.56 -2.28 -13.89
C ILE A 112 11.98 -1.79 -14.17
N ARG A 113 12.26 -0.48 -13.99
CA ARG A 113 13.62 0.05 -14.09
C ARG A 113 14.56 -0.60 -13.09
N ASN A 114 14.13 -0.78 -11.84
CA ASN A 114 14.95 -1.46 -10.82
C ASN A 114 15.21 -2.92 -11.17
N SER A 115 14.22 -3.64 -11.68
CA SER A 115 14.42 -5.01 -12.19
C SER A 115 15.45 -5.04 -13.31
N CYS A 116 15.38 -4.11 -14.28
CA CYS A 116 16.36 -4.00 -15.36
C CYS A 116 17.78 -3.66 -14.88
N ASP A 117 17.89 -2.65 -13.99
CA ASP A 117 19.18 -2.08 -13.57
C ASP A 117 19.85 -2.94 -12.50
N HIS A 118 19.11 -3.31 -11.47
CA HIS A 118 19.63 -3.97 -10.27
C HIS A 118 19.25 -5.44 -10.15
N GLY A 119 18.14 -5.88 -10.73
CA GLY A 119 17.65 -7.26 -10.68
C GLY A 119 18.41 -8.13 -11.66
N ILE A 120 18.21 -7.91 -12.96
CA ILE A 120 18.82 -8.72 -14.04
C ILE A 120 20.32 -8.50 -14.09
N GLU A 121 21.09 -9.59 -14.16
CA GLU A 121 22.55 -9.58 -14.27
C GLU A 121 23.00 -9.34 -15.72
N MET A 122 24.28 -8.99 -15.87
CA MET A 122 24.93 -8.93 -17.19
C MET A 122 24.89 -10.32 -17.86
N PRO A 123 24.79 -10.39 -19.20
CA PRO A 123 24.71 -11.66 -19.91
C PRO A 123 25.80 -12.66 -19.54
N SER A 124 27.05 -12.19 -19.42
CA SER A 124 28.20 -13.04 -19.04
C SER A 124 28.08 -13.60 -17.61
N VAL A 125 27.51 -12.83 -16.69
CA VAL A 125 27.30 -13.25 -15.29
C VAL A 125 26.18 -14.28 -15.22
N ARG A 126 25.09 -14.11 -16.00
CA ARG A 126 24.00 -15.07 -16.11
C ARG A 126 24.46 -16.42 -16.59
N LEU A 127 25.22 -16.43 -17.70
CA LEU A 127 25.81 -17.66 -18.27
C LEU A 127 26.76 -18.37 -17.29
N ALA A 128 27.59 -17.60 -16.57
CA ALA A 128 28.45 -18.15 -15.51
C ALA A 128 27.69 -18.76 -14.34
N ALA A 129 26.48 -18.25 -14.06
CA ALA A 129 25.58 -18.78 -13.04
C ALA A 129 24.65 -19.92 -13.54
N GLY A 130 24.80 -20.34 -14.82
CA GLY A 130 23.98 -21.39 -15.43
C GLY A 130 22.56 -20.94 -15.81
N LYS A 131 22.34 -19.64 -15.93
CA LYS A 131 21.09 -19.06 -16.42
C LYS A 131 21.16 -18.80 -17.92
N GLU A 132 19.99 -18.63 -18.54
CA GLU A 132 19.90 -18.16 -19.93
C GLU A 132 20.50 -16.76 -20.07
N GLU A 133 21.08 -16.48 -21.24
CA GLU A 133 21.72 -15.19 -21.52
C GLU A 133 20.73 -14.02 -21.44
N ILE A 134 19.48 -14.26 -21.83
CA ILE A 134 18.39 -13.30 -21.81
C ILE A 134 17.70 -13.37 -20.44
N GLY A 135 17.59 -12.23 -19.75
CA GLY A 135 16.79 -12.10 -18.54
C GLY A 135 15.33 -11.84 -18.89
N ILE A 136 14.43 -12.40 -18.12
CA ILE A 136 13.00 -12.28 -18.35
C ILE A 136 12.40 -11.41 -17.26
N ILE A 137 11.61 -10.41 -17.68
CA ILE A 137 10.73 -9.66 -16.80
C ILE A 137 9.29 -9.97 -17.23
N THR A 138 8.47 -10.45 -16.29
CA THR A 138 7.05 -10.73 -16.55
C THR A 138 6.18 -9.71 -15.85
N LEU A 139 5.25 -9.10 -16.58
CA LEU A 139 4.26 -8.14 -16.08
C LEU A 139 2.88 -8.74 -16.26
N LYS A 140 2.20 -9.01 -15.14
CA LYS A 140 0.87 -9.65 -15.13
C LYS A 140 -0.14 -8.78 -14.40
N ALA A 141 -1.40 -8.79 -14.88
CA ALA A 141 -2.52 -8.27 -14.12
C ALA A 141 -3.65 -9.30 -14.05
N TYR A 142 -4.26 -9.42 -12.88
CA TYR A 142 -5.37 -10.35 -12.67
C TYR A 142 -6.22 -9.93 -11.45
N ASN A 143 -7.44 -10.46 -11.39
CA ASN A 143 -8.31 -10.26 -10.25
C ASN A 143 -8.08 -11.36 -9.19
N GLU A 144 -7.94 -10.96 -7.95
CA GLU A 144 -7.83 -11.84 -6.78
C GLU A 144 -8.84 -11.39 -5.71
N GLY A 145 -9.98 -12.06 -5.67
CA GLY A 145 -11.09 -11.66 -4.77
C GLY A 145 -11.62 -10.27 -5.12
N ASN A 146 -11.57 -9.34 -4.16
CA ASN A 146 -12.00 -7.95 -4.33
C ASN A 146 -10.83 -6.98 -4.62
N GLN A 147 -9.72 -7.52 -5.11
CA GLN A 147 -8.53 -6.75 -5.43
C GLN A 147 -8.07 -7.06 -6.86
N ILE A 148 -7.39 -6.09 -7.46
CA ILE A 148 -6.58 -6.31 -8.64
C ILE A 148 -5.13 -6.47 -8.19
N VAL A 149 -4.48 -7.48 -8.73
CA VAL A 149 -3.05 -7.72 -8.52
C VAL A 149 -2.32 -7.36 -9.80
N ILE A 150 -1.36 -6.44 -9.69
CA ILE A 150 -0.35 -6.21 -10.71
C ILE A 150 0.94 -6.84 -10.20
N GLN A 151 1.43 -7.85 -10.89
CA GLN A 151 2.60 -8.62 -10.52
C GLN A 151 3.74 -8.37 -11.50
N ILE A 152 4.90 -8.07 -10.96
CA ILE A 152 6.15 -7.91 -11.69
C ILE A 152 7.13 -8.94 -11.18
N ASP A 153 7.53 -9.86 -12.05
CA ASP A 153 8.51 -10.88 -11.76
C ASP A 153 9.77 -10.63 -12.58
N ASP A 154 10.94 -10.78 -11.98
CA ASP A 154 12.21 -10.86 -12.69
C ASP A 154 12.97 -12.14 -12.31
N ASP A 155 13.68 -12.74 -13.26
CA ASP A 155 14.54 -13.91 -13.09
C ASP A 155 15.99 -13.50 -12.79
N GLY A 156 16.18 -12.33 -12.18
CA GLY A 156 17.47 -11.76 -11.84
C GLY A 156 18.15 -12.43 -10.64
N LYS A 157 19.10 -11.73 -10.04
CA LYS A 157 19.90 -12.26 -8.92
C LYS A 157 19.12 -12.40 -7.60
N GLY A 158 17.91 -11.85 -7.53
CA GLY A 158 17.14 -11.77 -6.32
C GLY A 158 17.68 -10.76 -5.30
N LEU A 159 17.03 -10.71 -4.15
CA LEU A 159 17.40 -9.89 -3.00
C LEU A 159 18.02 -10.76 -1.92
N ASP A 160 19.18 -10.36 -1.43
CA ASP A 160 19.85 -11.01 -0.31
C ASP A 160 19.41 -10.36 1.00
N PRO A 161 18.64 -11.05 1.87
CA PRO A 161 18.14 -10.49 3.12
C PRO A 161 19.28 -10.11 4.08
N VAL A 162 20.40 -10.85 4.08
CA VAL A 162 21.56 -10.53 4.94
C VAL A 162 22.21 -9.22 4.49
N MET A 163 22.40 -9.06 3.19
CA MET A 163 22.96 -7.83 2.62
C MET A 163 22.05 -6.62 2.89
N LEU A 164 20.73 -6.80 2.80
CA LEU A 164 19.75 -5.73 3.07
C LEU A 164 19.78 -5.31 4.55
N LYS A 165 19.85 -6.27 5.49
CA LYS A 165 19.98 -6.01 6.93
C LYS A 165 21.27 -5.24 7.23
N ASN A 166 22.41 -5.72 6.75
CA ASN A 166 23.71 -5.09 6.96
C ASN A 166 23.74 -3.65 6.43
N LYS A 167 23.26 -3.42 5.21
CA LYS A 167 23.16 -2.08 4.62
C LYS A 167 22.24 -1.15 5.40
N SER A 168 21.17 -1.68 6.00
CA SER A 168 20.26 -0.90 6.83
C SER A 168 20.88 -0.55 8.18
N LEU A 169 21.68 -1.45 8.76
CA LEU A 169 22.48 -1.19 9.96
C LEU A 169 23.50 -0.08 9.73
N GLU A 170 24.29 -0.18 8.65
CA GLU A 170 25.29 0.83 8.27
C GLU A 170 24.67 2.22 8.11
N LYS A 171 23.41 2.29 7.63
CA LYS A 171 22.68 3.54 7.45
C LYS A 171 21.91 4.01 8.67
N GLY A 172 21.89 3.24 9.75
CA GLY A 172 21.13 3.56 10.96
C GLY A 172 19.62 3.51 10.77
N ILE A 173 19.13 2.75 9.77
CA ILE A 173 17.68 2.56 9.49
C ILE A 173 17.06 1.58 10.47
N ILE A 174 17.83 0.59 10.91
CA ILE A 174 17.47 -0.43 11.91
C ILE A 174 18.58 -0.57 12.94
N THR A 175 18.23 -1.13 14.11
CA THR A 175 19.16 -1.50 15.17
C THR A 175 19.63 -2.94 15.01
N GLU A 176 20.74 -3.33 15.67
CA GLU A 176 21.24 -4.72 15.69
C GLU A 176 20.17 -5.69 16.21
N LYS A 177 19.47 -5.32 17.29
CA LYS A 177 18.40 -6.14 17.88
C LYS A 177 17.25 -6.41 16.89
N GLU A 178 16.86 -5.40 16.09
CA GLU A 178 15.85 -5.57 15.05
C GLU A 178 16.34 -6.48 13.92
N ALA A 179 17.61 -6.32 13.50
CA ALA A 179 18.21 -7.14 12.46
C ALA A 179 18.24 -8.63 12.83
N ASP A 180 18.55 -8.94 14.10
CA ASP A 180 18.63 -10.32 14.60
C ASP A 180 17.26 -11.03 14.62
N THR A 181 16.18 -10.30 14.91
CA THR A 181 14.83 -10.87 15.03
C THR A 181 14.02 -10.81 13.73
N MET A 182 14.48 -10.02 12.76
CA MET A 182 13.78 -9.76 11.50
C MET A 182 13.79 -10.99 10.59
N SER A 183 12.61 -11.38 10.10
CA SER A 183 12.45 -12.39 9.06
C SER A 183 12.96 -11.90 7.70
N ASP A 184 13.15 -12.81 6.74
CA ASP A 184 13.56 -12.45 5.39
C ASP A 184 12.53 -11.57 4.68
N LYS A 185 11.24 -11.82 4.90
CA LYS A 185 10.15 -10.99 4.36
C LYS A 185 10.22 -9.56 4.89
N GLU A 186 10.49 -9.37 6.16
CA GLU A 186 10.68 -8.05 6.77
C GLU A 186 11.96 -7.38 6.25
N ALA A 187 13.02 -8.17 6.01
CA ALA A 187 14.27 -7.66 5.43
C ALA A 187 14.05 -7.14 4.00
N PHE A 188 13.23 -7.82 3.18
CA PHE A 188 12.87 -7.30 1.85
C PHE A 188 12.12 -5.98 1.92
N ALA A 189 11.27 -5.78 2.93
CA ALA A 189 10.55 -4.53 3.12
C ALA A 189 11.45 -3.32 3.45
N LEU A 190 12.71 -3.54 3.85
CA LEU A 190 13.68 -2.47 4.11
C LEU A 190 13.96 -1.61 2.88
N ILE A 191 13.83 -2.15 1.66
CA ILE A 191 14.04 -1.38 0.42
C ILE A 191 13.07 -0.20 0.30
N PHE A 192 11.93 -0.26 0.99
CA PHE A 192 10.90 0.78 1.03
C PHE A 192 11.10 1.79 2.17
N LYS A 193 12.09 1.61 3.02
CA LYS A 193 12.38 2.57 4.10
C LYS A 193 13.05 3.83 3.55
N PRO A 194 12.65 5.03 4.00
CA PRO A 194 13.32 6.28 3.62
C PRO A 194 14.83 6.20 3.88
N GLY A 195 15.62 6.65 2.92
CA GLY A 195 17.08 6.64 3.03
C GLY A 195 17.75 5.30 2.70
N PHE A 196 17.02 4.21 2.46
CA PHE A 196 17.61 2.93 2.05
C PHE A 196 18.27 3.01 0.68
N SER A 197 17.60 3.61 -0.31
CA SER A 197 18.17 3.86 -1.63
C SER A 197 18.98 5.15 -1.62
N THR A 198 20.28 5.05 -1.87
CA THR A 198 21.13 6.22 -2.13
C THR A 198 21.18 6.46 -3.64
N ALA A 199 20.09 6.82 -4.25
CA ALA A 199 20.15 7.44 -5.57
C ALA A 199 20.69 8.87 -5.39
N ALA A 200 22.00 9.00 -5.17
CA ALA A 200 22.73 10.25 -5.25
C ALA A 200 22.90 10.74 -6.71
N ALA A 201 22.21 10.12 -7.66
CA ALA A 201 22.15 10.58 -9.05
C ALA A 201 20.71 10.98 -9.36
N VAL A 202 20.47 12.29 -9.31
CA VAL A 202 19.38 12.94 -10.03
C VAL A 202 19.59 12.62 -11.51
N THR A 203 19.10 11.46 -11.97
CA THR A 203 19.02 11.19 -13.40
C THR A 203 17.87 12.03 -13.97
N ASN A 204 18.21 12.88 -14.92
CA ASN A 204 17.44 13.94 -15.56
C ASN A 204 16.14 13.52 -16.30
N VAL A 205 15.55 12.36 -16.03
CA VAL A 205 14.34 11.90 -16.74
C VAL A 205 13.05 12.03 -15.92
N SER A 206 13.13 12.29 -14.62
CA SER A 206 11.95 12.53 -13.77
C SER A 206 12.14 13.58 -12.69
N GLY A 207 13.14 14.46 -12.75
CA GLY A 207 13.28 15.66 -11.91
C GLY A 207 13.11 15.54 -10.38
N ARG A 208 12.79 14.37 -9.88
CA ARG A 208 12.59 14.06 -8.44
C ARG A 208 13.33 12.75 -8.18
N GLY A 209 14.29 12.75 -7.26
CA GLY A 209 14.99 11.53 -6.81
C GLY A 209 13.99 10.52 -6.23
N VAL A 210 13.40 9.71 -7.09
CA VAL A 210 12.33 8.78 -6.71
C VAL A 210 12.96 7.48 -6.23
N GLY A 211 12.86 7.18 -4.93
CA GLY A 211 13.24 5.90 -4.34
C GLY A 211 12.06 4.93 -4.25
N MET A 212 12.33 3.71 -3.78
CA MET A 212 11.26 2.71 -3.53
C MET A 212 10.29 3.13 -2.40
N ASP A 213 10.70 4.04 -1.52
CA ASP A 213 9.86 4.69 -0.52
C ASP A 213 8.73 5.50 -1.16
N VAL A 214 9.02 6.24 -2.22
CA VAL A 214 8.00 6.98 -2.99
C VAL A 214 7.05 6.01 -3.72
N VAL A 215 7.56 4.91 -4.27
CA VAL A 215 6.72 3.86 -4.87
C VAL A 215 5.72 3.34 -3.84
N LYS A 216 6.20 3.01 -2.64
CA LYS A 216 5.34 2.55 -1.54
C LYS A 216 4.28 3.59 -1.18
N THR A 217 4.67 4.85 -0.98
CA THR A 217 3.75 5.94 -0.67
C THR A 217 2.67 6.13 -1.75
N ASN A 218 3.03 6.02 -3.04
CA ASN A 218 2.07 6.14 -4.12
C ASN A 218 1.08 4.97 -4.17
N ILE A 219 1.54 3.75 -3.91
CA ILE A 219 0.66 2.57 -3.82
C ILE A 219 -0.25 2.68 -2.59
N GLU A 220 0.26 3.14 -1.45
CA GLU A 220 -0.54 3.37 -0.23
C GLU A 220 -1.62 4.45 -0.44
N LYS A 221 -1.34 5.49 -1.22
CA LYS A 221 -2.37 6.50 -1.61
C LYS A 221 -3.51 5.89 -2.43
N LEU A 222 -3.22 4.85 -3.20
CA LEU A 222 -4.23 4.06 -3.92
C LEU A 222 -4.89 3.00 -3.01
N ASN A 223 -4.61 3.03 -1.70
CA ASN A 223 -5.00 2.02 -0.71
C ASN A 223 -4.54 0.61 -1.09
N GLY A 224 -3.47 0.53 -1.87
CA GLY A 224 -2.82 -0.70 -2.26
C GLY A 224 -1.78 -1.15 -1.26
N ILE A 225 -1.43 -2.42 -1.38
CA ILE A 225 -0.38 -3.08 -0.59
C ILE A 225 0.67 -3.60 -1.56
N ILE A 226 1.95 -3.49 -1.17
CA ILE A 226 3.05 -4.11 -1.90
C ILE A 226 3.47 -5.36 -1.13
N ASP A 227 3.42 -6.50 -1.79
CA ASP A 227 3.98 -7.77 -1.31
C ASP A 227 5.23 -8.10 -2.14
N ILE A 228 6.29 -8.57 -1.47
CA ILE A 228 7.56 -8.88 -2.12
C ILE A 228 8.05 -10.24 -1.67
N GLU A 229 8.39 -11.06 -2.67
CA GLU A 229 8.98 -12.37 -2.50
C GLU A 229 10.27 -12.42 -3.34
N SER A 230 11.33 -12.93 -2.77
CA SER A 230 12.60 -13.03 -3.50
C SER A 230 13.43 -14.21 -3.02
N GLN A 231 14.19 -14.77 -3.95
CA GLN A 231 15.15 -15.81 -3.67
C GLN A 231 16.47 -15.52 -4.41
N VAL A 232 17.57 -15.54 -3.67
CA VAL A 232 18.90 -15.29 -4.22
C VAL A 232 19.21 -16.28 -5.32
N GLY A 233 19.66 -15.77 -6.46
CA GLY A 233 19.99 -16.54 -7.66
C GLY A 233 18.78 -16.97 -8.50
N VAL A 234 17.54 -16.78 -8.03
CA VAL A 234 16.32 -17.14 -8.76
C VAL A 234 15.62 -15.92 -9.33
N GLY A 235 15.39 -14.88 -8.50
CA GLY A 235 14.73 -13.66 -8.92
C GLY A 235 13.89 -13.00 -7.85
N THR A 236 13.09 -12.02 -8.27
CA THR A 236 12.20 -11.24 -7.38
C THR A 236 10.80 -11.16 -7.97
N SER A 237 9.78 -11.32 -7.11
CA SER A 237 8.37 -11.11 -7.42
C SER A 237 7.82 -9.97 -6.56
N MET A 238 7.27 -8.94 -7.20
CA MET A 238 6.54 -7.85 -6.54
C MET A 238 5.08 -7.89 -6.94
N LYS A 239 4.18 -7.92 -5.96
CA LYS A 239 2.74 -7.92 -6.16
C LYS A 239 2.15 -6.62 -5.59
N LEU A 240 1.56 -5.82 -6.46
CA LEU A 240 0.81 -4.62 -6.08
C LEU A 240 -0.66 -5.02 -6.02
N LYS A 241 -1.22 -5.07 -4.81
CA LYS A 241 -2.62 -5.44 -4.56
C LYS A 241 -3.42 -4.18 -4.33
N ILE A 242 -4.34 -3.88 -5.22
CA ILE A 242 -5.13 -2.65 -5.23
C ILE A 242 -6.62 -3.01 -5.13
N PRO A 243 -7.37 -2.47 -4.16
CA PRO A 243 -8.79 -2.77 -4.03
C PRO A 243 -9.58 -2.27 -5.23
N LEU A 244 -10.55 -3.08 -5.68
CA LEU A 244 -11.46 -2.74 -6.80
C LEU A 244 -12.46 -1.65 -6.43
N THR A 245 -12.79 -1.53 -5.16
CA THR A 245 -13.78 -0.55 -4.67
C THR A 245 -13.09 0.77 -4.32
N LEU A 246 -13.84 1.87 -4.43
CA LEU A 246 -13.47 3.11 -3.71
C LEU A 246 -13.06 2.70 -2.30
N ALA A 247 -11.88 3.09 -1.90
CA ALA A 247 -11.34 2.74 -0.61
C ALA A 247 -12.26 3.29 0.49
N ILE A 248 -13.18 2.45 0.94
CA ILE A 248 -13.84 2.65 2.22
C ILE A 248 -12.76 2.27 3.24
N ILE A 249 -12.07 3.28 3.73
CA ILE A 249 -11.07 3.10 4.77
C ILE A 249 -11.85 2.81 6.03
N GLN A 250 -11.69 1.60 6.58
CA GLN A 250 -12.15 1.34 7.93
C GLN A 250 -11.40 2.26 8.87
N ALA A 251 -12.13 3.04 9.65
CA ALA A 251 -11.55 3.98 10.58
C ALA A 251 -12.13 3.79 11.98
N LEU A 252 -11.26 3.94 12.98
CA LEU A 252 -11.67 4.08 14.36
C LEU A 252 -12.18 5.50 14.56
N LEU A 253 -13.44 5.66 14.95
CA LEU A 253 -14.01 6.95 15.28
C LEU A 253 -13.64 7.30 16.73
N VAL A 254 -12.90 8.39 16.90
CA VAL A 254 -12.43 8.84 18.21
C VAL A 254 -13.07 10.19 18.51
N GLY A 255 -13.85 10.26 19.59
CA GLY A 255 -14.41 11.51 20.09
C GLY A 255 -13.42 12.23 21.00
N VAL A 256 -13.14 13.50 20.72
CA VAL A 256 -12.33 14.37 21.57
C VAL A 256 -13.09 15.67 21.81
N GLN A 257 -13.55 15.86 23.04
CA GLN A 257 -14.48 16.94 23.40
C GLN A 257 -15.79 16.84 22.58
N GLU A 258 -16.08 17.82 21.73
CA GLU A 258 -17.27 17.86 20.88
C GLU A 258 -16.98 17.44 19.42
N GLU A 259 -15.74 17.08 19.10
CA GLU A 259 -15.30 16.73 17.74
C GLU A 259 -15.02 15.23 17.60
N TYR A 260 -15.25 14.71 16.40
CA TYR A 260 -14.98 13.32 16.05
C TYR A 260 -13.87 13.25 14.98
N TYR A 261 -12.89 12.38 15.22
CA TYR A 261 -11.78 12.12 14.32
C TYR A 261 -11.84 10.69 13.83
N ALA A 262 -11.64 10.49 12.53
CA ALA A 262 -11.55 9.17 11.92
C ALA A 262 -10.07 8.79 11.75
N ILE A 263 -9.60 7.84 12.54
CA ILE A 263 -8.24 7.32 12.46
C ILE A 263 -8.27 6.03 11.62
N PRO A 264 -7.53 5.95 10.47
CA PRO A 264 -7.51 4.74 9.67
C PRO A 264 -7.13 3.51 10.50
N LEU A 265 -7.93 2.45 10.42
CA LEU A 265 -7.74 1.27 11.28
C LEU A 265 -6.38 0.59 11.04
N ALA A 266 -5.85 0.69 9.82
CA ALA A 266 -4.52 0.21 9.47
C ALA A 266 -3.38 0.92 10.24
N SER A 267 -3.64 2.12 10.79
CA SER A 267 -2.69 2.88 11.60
C SER A 267 -2.85 2.62 13.10
N VAL A 268 -3.85 1.83 13.50
CA VAL A 268 -4.14 1.51 14.91
C VAL A 268 -3.54 0.14 15.22
N LEU A 269 -2.55 0.10 16.10
CA LEU A 269 -1.97 -1.16 16.58
C LEU A 269 -2.89 -1.81 17.61
N GLU A 270 -3.28 -1.06 18.61
CA GLU A 270 -4.19 -1.51 19.67
C GLU A 270 -4.87 -0.31 20.35
N THR A 271 -5.97 -0.55 21.02
CA THR A 271 -6.65 0.43 21.88
C THR A 271 -6.55 -0.04 23.31
N VAL A 272 -6.14 0.86 24.22
CA VAL A 272 -5.94 0.55 25.63
C VAL A 272 -6.75 1.54 26.46
N ARG A 273 -7.45 1.03 27.46
CA ARG A 273 -8.12 1.87 28.44
C ARG A 273 -7.16 2.11 29.62
N ILE A 274 -6.86 3.38 29.89
CA ILE A 274 -5.98 3.78 30.98
C ILE A 274 -6.72 4.70 31.94
N SER A 275 -6.37 4.63 33.23
CA SER A 275 -6.82 5.59 34.24
C SER A 275 -5.83 6.75 34.34
N LYS A 276 -6.27 7.87 34.96
CA LYS A 276 -5.38 9.03 35.15
C LYS A 276 -4.16 8.69 36.03
N ASP A 277 -4.31 7.74 36.90
CA ASP A 277 -3.28 7.31 37.86
C ASP A 277 -2.15 6.48 37.20
N GLU A 278 -2.41 6.00 35.97
CA GLU A 278 -1.43 5.25 35.15
C GLU A 278 -0.63 6.15 34.22
N ILE A 279 -0.86 7.46 34.28
CA ILE A 279 -0.14 8.47 33.50
C ILE A 279 0.93 9.08 34.40
N TYR A 280 2.19 8.92 34.00
CA TYR A 280 3.35 9.46 34.69
C TYR A 280 3.95 10.63 33.89
N THR A 281 4.79 11.43 34.54
CA THR A 281 5.53 12.51 33.87
C THR A 281 7.02 12.20 33.93
N VAL A 282 7.65 12.12 32.74
CA VAL A 282 9.09 11.98 32.59
C VAL A 282 9.59 13.12 31.72
N GLU A 283 10.54 13.91 32.19
CA GLU A 283 11.10 15.07 31.47
C GLU A 283 10.02 16.04 30.95
N SER A 284 9.02 16.34 31.75
CA SER A 284 7.89 17.21 31.41
C SER A 284 6.97 16.67 30.31
N ARG A 285 7.06 15.39 29.95
CA ARG A 285 6.19 14.71 28.99
C ARG A 285 5.36 13.65 29.69
N SER A 286 4.09 13.56 29.32
CA SER A 286 3.21 12.51 29.81
C SER A 286 3.59 11.18 29.17
N VAL A 287 3.73 10.15 30.01
CA VAL A 287 4.06 8.78 29.59
C VAL A 287 3.14 7.79 30.26
N MET A 288 2.95 6.66 29.65
CA MET A 288 2.30 5.49 30.23
C MET A 288 3.19 4.26 30.07
N ARG A 289 3.02 3.30 30.96
CA ARG A 289 3.64 1.98 30.78
C ARG A 289 2.64 1.05 30.10
N LEU A 290 3.04 0.52 28.95
CA LEU A 290 2.28 -0.51 28.25
C LEU A 290 3.13 -1.78 28.18
N ARG A 291 2.74 -2.81 28.93
CA ARG A 291 3.52 -4.05 29.08
C ARG A 291 4.92 -3.76 29.66
N GLU A 292 5.99 -3.95 28.88
CA GLU A 292 7.36 -3.66 29.28
C GLU A 292 7.90 -2.33 28.75
N ASP A 293 7.13 -1.65 27.89
CA ASP A 293 7.54 -0.42 27.22
C ASP A 293 6.97 0.83 27.89
N ILE A 294 7.71 1.93 27.78
CA ILE A 294 7.26 3.27 28.19
C ILE A 294 6.86 4.03 26.92
N LEU A 295 5.59 4.35 26.79
CA LEU A 295 5.05 5.09 25.65
C LEU A 295 4.84 6.55 26.00
N PHE A 296 5.28 7.46 25.12
CA PHE A 296 4.97 8.87 25.22
C PHE A 296 3.52 9.13 24.79
N LEU A 297 2.76 9.79 25.66
CA LEU A 297 1.39 10.21 25.36
C LEU A 297 1.41 11.55 24.62
N MET A 298 0.83 11.56 23.43
CA MET A 298 0.56 12.81 22.71
C MET A 298 -0.93 13.11 22.78
N ALA A 299 -1.26 14.31 23.22
CA ALA A 299 -2.65 14.77 23.18
C ALA A 299 -3.09 14.91 21.70
N VAL A 300 -4.29 14.46 21.36
CA VAL A 300 -4.83 14.53 19.99
C VAL A 300 -4.80 15.97 19.45
N ASN A 301 -5.01 16.97 20.29
CA ASN A 301 -4.89 18.38 19.93
C ASN A 301 -3.48 18.78 19.47
N MET A 302 -2.43 18.14 19.98
CA MET A 302 -1.05 18.39 19.61
C MET A 302 -0.67 17.70 18.30
N LEU A 303 -1.23 16.53 18.05
CA LEU A 303 -1.12 15.82 16.76
C LEU A 303 -1.78 16.63 15.63
N MET A 304 -2.94 17.23 15.88
CA MET A 304 -3.67 18.05 14.91
C MET A 304 -2.95 19.36 14.60
N SER A 305 -2.30 20.01 15.57
CA SER A 305 -1.50 21.22 15.30
C SER A 305 -0.28 20.88 14.43
N LEU A 306 0.38 19.77 14.67
CA LEU A 306 1.50 19.28 13.83
C LEU A 306 1.02 18.92 12.41
N PHE A 307 -0.14 18.29 12.28
CA PHE A 307 -0.71 17.95 10.97
C PHE A 307 -1.16 19.21 10.21
N TRP A 308 -1.76 20.19 10.89
CA TRP A 308 -2.19 21.46 10.30
C TRP A 308 -1.00 22.34 9.83
N ASP A 309 0.10 22.31 10.57
CA ASP A 309 1.34 22.97 10.18
C ASP A 309 2.03 22.28 8.99
N LEU A 310 1.89 20.95 8.86
CA LEU A 310 2.41 20.19 7.72
C LEU A 310 1.60 20.45 6.44
N VAL A 311 0.27 20.53 6.56
CA VAL A 311 -0.66 20.81 5.43
C VAL A 311 -0.55 22.29 4.97
N ARG A 312 -0.21 23.21 5.86
CA ARG A 312 -0.01 24.64 5.52
C ARG A 312 1.34 24.94 4.85
N LYS A 313 2.30 24.03 4.92
CA LYS A 313 3.64 24.19 4.35
C LYS A 313 3.82 23.51 2.98
N ASN A 314 2.80 22.83 2.48
CA ASN A 314 2.69 22.32 1.12
C ASN A 314 1.54 23.04 0.38
#